data_012f00d15fe6381af617a8b53fb3e65c
#
_entry.id   012f00d15fe6381af617a8b53fb3e65c
#
_cell.length_a   1.000
_cell.length_b   1.000
_cell.length_c   1.000
_cell.angle_alpha   90.00
_cell.angle_beta   90.00
_cell.angle_gamma   90.00
#
_symmetry.space_group_name_H-M   'P 1'
#
loop_
_entity.id
_entity.type
_entity.pdbx_description
1 polymer ?
#
loop_
_entity_poly.entity_id
_entity_poly.type
_entity_poly.pdbx_seq_one_letter_code
_entity_poly.pdbx_strand_id
1 'polypeptide(L)'
;QRTLNYIRYLEDYLAFPIASNWTDTGGGAGSDKLYVVQTGAKVVQRCILMTTDPGDLVLDPTCGSGTTAYVAEQWGRRWITIDTSRVAIALARSRLMGARYPYYLLADSPEGQQKEAEVTRSVPRSTPTHGSIRQGFVYDRVPHITLKSIANNAEIDVIWDRLQPAVEDAI
;
A
#
# COMPACT_ATOMS: atom_id res chain seq x y z
N GLN A 1 -21.41 40.24 -8.16
CA GLN A 1 -20.06 39.60 -8.21
C GLN A 1 -20.26 38.14 -8.64
N ARG A 2 -19.69 37.77 -9.79
CA ARG A 2 -19.65 36.36 -10.20
C ARG A 2 -18.43 35.73 -9.51
N THR A 3 -18.67 34.79 -8.60
CA THR A 3 -17.62 34.00 -7.96
C THR A 3 -17.25 32.84 -8.87
N LEU A 4 -15.98 32.70 -9.21
CA LEU A 4 -15.47 31.54 -9.91
C LEU A 4 -15.37 30.39 -8.91
N ASN A 5 -16.14 29.32 -9.14
CA ASN A 5 -16.07 28.10 -8.35
C ASN A 5 -15.18 27.09 -9.08
N TYR A 6 -14.16 26.61 -8.40
CA TYR A 6 -13.31 25.52 -8.88
C TYR A 6 -13.94 24.20 -8.47
N ILE A 7 -14.25 23.35 -9.44
CA ILE A 7 -14.79 22.01 -9.21
C ILE A 7 -13.61 21.03 -9.19
N ARG A 8 -13.49 20.27 -8.12
CA ARG A 8 -12.55 19.16 -8.01
C ARG A 8 -13.33 17.86 -7.98
N TYR A 9 -12.93 16.93 -8.83
CA TYR A 9 -13.44 15.58 -8.81
C TYR A 9 -12.61 14.70 -7.86
N LEU A 10 -13.18 13.60 -7.41
CA LEU A 10 -12.50 12.67 -6.53
C LEU A 10 -11.23 12.10 -7.18
N GLU A 11 -11.29 11.90 -8.49
CA GLU A 11 -10.20 11.38 -9.33
C GLU A 11 -9.02 12.36 -9.49
N ASP A 12 -9.22 13.65 -9.18
CA ASP A 12 -8.15 14.66 -9.18
C ASP A 12 -7.16 14.47 -8.01
N TYR A 13 -7.49 13.58 -7.06
CA TYR A 13 -6.65 13.32 -5.89
C TYR A 13 -5.94 11.98 -6.04
N LEU A 14 -4.62 12.01 -6.08
CA LEU A 14 -3.77 10.81 -6.15
C LEU A 14 -3.77 9.99 -4.84
N ALA A 15 -4.02 10.65 -3.72
CA ALA A 15 -4.10 10.02 -2.41
C ALA A 15 -4.96 10.85 -1.45
N PHE A 16 -5.57 10.16 -0.49
CA PHE A 16 -6.31 10.80 0.60
C PHE A 16 -5.63 10.51 1.93
N PRO A 17 -5.51 11.49 2.83
CA PRO A 17 -4.97 11.25 4.15
C PRO A 17 -5.92 10.33 4.94
N ILE A 18 -5.34 9.44 5.73
CA ILE A 18 -6.11 8.62 6.67
C ILE A 18 -6.50 9.54 7.84
N ALA A 19 -7.79 9.80 7.98
CA ALA A 19 -8.34 10.56 9.09
C ALA A 19 -8.48 9.68 10.34
N SER A 20 -8.65 10.32 11.52
CA SER A 20 -8.93 9.60 12.77
C SER A 20 -10.27 8.85 12.76
N ASN A 21 -11.19 9.28 11.92
CA ASN A 21 -12.48 8.60 11.71
C ASN A 21 -12.43 7.79 10.41
N TRP A 22 -12.48 6.47 10.52
CA TRP A 22 -12.39 5.53 9.39
C TRP A 22 -13.78 5.16 8.87
N THR A 23 -14.44 6.09 8.22
CA THR A 23 -15.79 5.91 7.68
C THR A 23 -15.87 4.83 6.59
N ASP A 24 -14.77 4.59 5.89
CA ASP A 24 -14.65 3.59 4.81
C ASP A 24 -14.41 2.16 5.32
N THR A 25 -14.33 1.96 6.63
CA THR A 25 -14.22 0.64 7.27
C THR A 25 -15.56 0.17 7.86
N GLY A 26 -16.50 1.08 7.99
CA GLY A 26 -17.84 0.82 8.49
C GLY A 26 -18.78 0.45 7.34
N GLY A 27 -19.09 -0.75 7.22
CA GLY A 27 -20.10 -1.16 6.26
C GLY A 27 -19.65 -2.28 5.36
N GLY A 28 -20.07 -3.30 5.57
CA GLY A 28 -19.96 -4.45 4.74
C GLY A 28 -20.49 -5.65 5.47
N ALA A 29 -21.79 -5.76 5.53
CA ALA A 29 -22.44 -7.04 5.36
C ALA A 29 -22.03 -7.61 3.98
N GLY A 30 -20.77 -7.40 3.57
CA GLY A 30 -20.21 -7.92 2.34
C GLY A 30 -19.80 -9.36 2.53
N SER A 31 -19.93 -10.10 1.50
CA SER A 31 -19.78 -11.52 1.24
C SER A 31 -18.58 -12.27 1.85
N ASP A 32 -17.69 -11.62 2.60
CA ASP A 32 -16.42 -12.21 3.02
C ASP A 32 -16.36 -12.59 4.50
N LYS A 33 -17.50 -12.61 5.21
CA LYS A 33 -17.52 -13.08 6.59
C LYS A 33 -17.44 -14.60 6.63
N LEU A 34 -16.25 -15.10 6.97
CA LEU A 34 -15.98 -16.53 7.18
C LEU A 34 -16.28 -16.97 8.61
N TYR A 35 -16.48 -16.03 9.53
CA TYR A 35 -16.68 -16.30 10.96
C TYR A 35 -17.72 -15.32 11.56
N VAL A 36 -18.46 -15.76 12.58
CA VAL A 36 -19.58 -15.02 13.19
C VAL A 36 -19.17 -13.63 13.69
N VAL A 37 -17.98 -13.55 14.31
CA VAL A 37 -17.38 -12.29 14.78
C VAL A 37 -16.07 -12.09 14.04
N GLN A 38 -16.09 -11.33 12.98
CA GLN A 38 -14.91 -11.06 12.17
C GLN A 38 -14.71 -9.56 12.02
N THR A 39 -13.53 -9.08 12.43
CA THR A 39 -13.09 -7.72 12.14
C THR A 39 -12.72 -7.59 10.68
N GLY A 40 -13.11 -6.48 10.04
CA GLY A 40 -12.77 -6.21 8.65
C GLY A 40 -11.26 -6.17 8.43
N ALA A 41 -10.78 -6.83 7.39
CA ALA A 41 -9.34 -6.89 7.09
C ALA A 41 -8.70 -5.50 6.95
N LYS A 42 -9.43 -4.53 6.43
CA LYS A 42 -8.96 -3.14 6.25
C LYS A 42 -8.62 -2.42 7.57
N VAL A 43 -9.38 -2.70 8.63
CA VAL A 43 -9.09 -2.16 9.98
C VAL A 43 -7.80 -2.74 10.51
N VAL A 44 -7.67 -4.07 10.46
CA VAL A 44 -6.48 -4.78 10.92
C VAL A 44 -5.25 -4.36 10.12
N GLN A 45 -5.39 -4.23 8.80
CA GLN A 45 -4.33 -3.75 7.91
C GLN A 45 -3.82 -2.37 8.34
N ARG A 46 -4.70 -1.42 8.61
CA ARG A 46 -4.31 -0.08 9.07
C ARG A 46 -3.58 -0.12 10.40
N CYS A 47 -4.09 -0.90 11.35
CA CYS A 47 -3.42 -1.05 12.65
C CYS A 47 -2.00 -1.61 12.48
N ILE A 48 -1.85 -2.69 11.71
CA ILE A 48 -0.54 -3.33 11.48
C ILE A 48 0.43 -2.35 10.78
N LEU A 49 -0.02 -1.68 9.72
CA LEU A 49 0.84 -0.77 8.95
C LEU A 49 1.25 0.49 9.74
N MET A 50 0.43 0.95 10.69
CA MET A 50 0.76 2.11 11.52
C MET A 50 1.69 1.77 12.69
N THR A 51 1.75 0.52 13.12
CA THR A 51 2.41 0.14 14.39
C THR A 51 3.57 -0.83 14.24
N THR A 52 3.80 -1.36 13.05
CA THR A 52 4.84 -2.36 12.79
C THR A 52 5.60 -2.09 11.51
N ASP A 53 6.84 -2.58 11.46
CA ASP A 53 7.67 -2.61 10.26
C ASP A 53 7.68 -4.01 9.63
N PRO A 54 8.07 -4.16 8.34
CA PRO A 54 8.28 -5.46 7.71
C PRO A 54 9.23 -6.34 8.51
N GLY A 55 8.85 -7.61 8.70
CA GLY A 55 9.62 -8.56 9.51
C GLY A 55 9.32 -8.53 11.00
N ASP A 56 8.57 -7.56 11.51
CA ASP A 56 8.12 -7.53 12.91
C ASP A 56 7.17 -8.68 13.23
N LEU A 57 7.04 -8.96 14.52
CA LEU A 57 6.17 -10.02 15.03
C LEU A 57 4.85 -9.44 15.53
N VAL A 58 3.75 -9.90 14.95
CA VAL A 58 2.38 -9.58 15.34
C VAL A 58 1.81 -10.73 16.16
N LEU A 59 1.28 -10.44 17.34
CA LEU A 59 0.61 -11.41 18.22
C LEU A 59 -0.89 -11.14 18.25
N ASP A 60 -1.70 -12.15 17.94
CA ASP A 60 -3.15 -12.13 18.09
C ASP A 60 -3.60 -13.27 19.01
N PRO A 61 -3.95 -12.97 20.27
CA PRO A 61 -4.39 -13.98 21.25
C PRO A 61 -5.85 -14.42 21.05
N THR A 62 -6.56 -13.87 20.09
CA THR A 62 -7.98 -14.13 19.80
C THR A 62 -8.23 -14.30 18.31
N CYS A 63 -7.56 -15.27 17.75
CA CYS A 63 -7.42 -15.50 16.31
C CYS A 63 -8.71 -15.44 15.49
N GLY A 64 -9.81 -16.01 15.99
CA GLY A 64 -11.04 -16.12 15.22
C GLY A 64 -10.81 -16.75 13.84
N SER A 65 -11.17 -16.04 12.78
CA SER A 65 -10.97 -16.48 11.39
C SER A 65 -9.54 -16.27 10.86
N GLY A 66 -8.59 -15.84 11.70
CA GLY A 66 -7.20 -15.60 11.30
C GLY A 66 -6.99 -14.32 10.48
N THR A 67 -7.83 -13.32 10.63
CA THR A 67 -7.71 -12.08 9.84
C THR A 67 -6.40 -11.36 10.10
N THR A 68 -5.97 -11.29 11.38
CA THR A 68 -4.70 -10.66 11.75
C THR A 68 -3.51 -11.36 11.10
N ALA A 69 -3.47 -12.68 11.20
CA ALA A 69 -2.40 -13.48 10.59
C ALA A 69 -2.38 -13.34 9.06
N TYR A 70 -3.55 -13.37 8.44
CA TYR A 70 -3.68 -13.17 6.99
C TYR A 70 -3.13 -11.81 6.53
N VAL A 71 -3.50 -10.75 7.22
CA VAL A 71 -3.03 -9.39 6.90
C VAL A 71 -1.55 -9.24 7.21
N ALA A 72 -1.06 -9.79 8.32
CA ALA A 72 0.35 -9.75 8.66
C ALA A 72 1.21 -10.43 7.59
N GLU A 73 0.82 -11.62 7.13
CA GLU A 73 1.49 -12.32 6.02
C GLU A 73 1.46 -11.50 4.73
N GLN A 74 0.31 -10.92 4.39
CA GLN A 74 0.16 -10.10 3.19
C GLN A 74 1.13 -8.91 3.16
N TRP A 75 1.49 -8.38 4.32
CA TRP A 75 2.35 -7.21 4.47
C TRP A 75 3.76 -7.56 4.99
N GLY A 76 4.16 -8.83 4.93
CA GLY A 76 5.51 -9.26 5.27
C GLY A 76 5.86 -9.17 6.75
N ARG A 77 4.86 -9.28 7.63
CA ARG A 77 5.06 -9.40 9.07
C ARG A 77 5.01 -10.88 9.47
N ARG A 78 5.79 -11.25 10.47
CA ARG A 78 5.65 -12.54 11.12
C ARG A 78 4.46 -12.50 12.06
N TRP A 79 3.86 -13.63 12.34
CA TRP A 79 2.68 -13.66 13.20
C TRP A 79 2.64 -14.91 14.08
N ILE A 80 2.05 -14.73 15.27
CA ILE A 80 1.63 -15.79 16.18
C ILE A 80 0.17 -15.55 16.48
N THR A 81 -0.66 -16.55 16.32
CA THR A 81 -2.08 -16.44 16.58
C THR A 81 -2.55 -17.59 17.45
N ILE A 82 -3.43 -17.30 18.40
CA ILE A 82 -3.91 -18.21 19.42
C ILE A 82 -5.44 -18.14 19.47
N ASP A 83 -6.09 -19.25 19.74
CA ASP A 83 -7.51 -19.29 20.03
C ASP A 83 -7.84 -20.48 20.93
N THR A 84 -8.87 -20.35 21.74
CA THR A 84 -9.41 -21.44 22.53
C THR A 84 -10.33 -22.36 21.72
N SER A 85 -10.88 -21.84 20.62
CA SER A 85 -11.78 -22.56 19.74
C SER A 85 -11.01 -23.35 18.68
N ARG A 86 -11.11 -24.67 18.72
CA ARG A 86 -10.55 -25.54 17.68
C ARG A 86 -11.15 -25.27 16.30
N VAL A 87 -12.40 -24.83 16.24
CA VAL A 87 -13.08 -24.46 14.98
C VAL A 87 -12.44 -23.22 14.40
N ALA A 88 -12.19 -22.20 15.22
CA ALA A 88 -11.52 -20.97 14.80
C ALA A 88 -10.12 -21.27 14.24
N ILE A 89 -9.32 -22.07 14.97
CA ILE A 89 -7.97 -22.47 14.53
C ILE A 89 -8.01 -23.26 13.22
N ALA A 90 -8.94 -24.20 13.07
CA ALA A 90 -9.07 -24.99 11.84
C ALA A 90 -9.43 -24.09 10.65
N LEU A 91 -10.34 -23.14 10.85
CA LEU A 91 -10.74 -22.16 9.83
C LEU A 91 -9.58 -21.23 9.45
N ALA A 92 -8.89 -20.68 10.45
CA ALA A 92 -7.73 -19.81 10.23
C ALA A 92 -6.63 -20.54 9.45
N ARG A 93 -6.32 -21.80 9.86
CA ARG A 93 -5.34 -22.62 9.15
C ARG A 93 -5.74 -22.86 7.70
N SER A 94 -6.98 -23.25 7.44
CA SER A 94 -7.47 -23.47 6.07
C SER A 94 -7.36 -22.21 5.23
N ARG A 95 -7.74 -21.06 5.79
CA ARG A 95 -7.66 -19.76 5.13
C ARG A 95 -6.22 -19.39 4.79
N LEU A 96 -5.30 -19.49 5.74
CA LEU A 96 -3.90 -19.12 5.55
C LEU A 96 -3.19 -20.04 4.54
N MET A 97 -3.43 -21.34 4.60
CA MET A 97 -2.81 -22.32 3.69
C MET A 97 -3.40 -22.25 2.27
N GLY A 98 -4.65 -21.84 2.12
CA GLY A 98 -5.30 -21.67 0.82
C GLY A 98 -5.12 -20.28 0.21
N ALA A 99 -4.57 -19.32 0.94
CA ALA A 99 -4.43 -17.96 0.48
C ALA A 99 -3.33 -17.81 -0.57
N ARG A 100 -3.53 -16.84 -1.46
CA ARG A 100 -2.49 -16.39 -2.39
C ARG A 100 -2.07 -14.99 -1.97
N TYR A 101 -0.78 -14.83 -1.74
CA TYR A 101 -0.20 -13.54 -1.34
C TYR A 101 0.51 -12.89 -2.53
N PRO A 102 0.48 -11.56 -2.66
CA PRO A 102 1.27 -10.88 -3.66
C PRO A 102 2.76 -11.09 -3.35
N TYR A 103 3.56 -11.23 -4.41
CA TYR A 103 5.00 -11.32 -4.29
C TYR A 103 5.62 -9.94 -4.43
N TYR A 104 6.42 -9.55 -3.43
CA TYR A 104 7.18 -8.31 -3.45
C TYR A 104 8.67 -8.58 -3.38
N LEU A 105 9.45 -7.77 -4.10
CA LEU A 105 10.90 -7.78 -4.00
C LEU A 105 11.34 -7.10 -2.72
N LEU A 106 12.39 -7.64 -2.06
CA LEU A 106 13.02 -6.98 -0.92
C LEU A 106 13.69 -5.69 -1.39
N ALA A 107 13.51 -4.59 -0.67
CA ALA A 107 14.18 -3.32 -0.95
C ALA A 107 15.71 -3.46 -0.83
N ASP A 108 16.18 -4.36 0.04
CA ASP A 108 17.59 -4.71 0.22
C ASP A 108 18.01 -5.92 -0.63
N SER A 109 17.64 -5.92 -1.90
CA SER A 109 18.10 -6.88 -2.92
C SER A 109 18.48 -6.15 -4.21
N PRO A 110 19.34 -6.72 -5.06
CA PRO A 110 19.71 -6.09 -6.33
C PRO A 110 18.50 -5.81 -7.21
N GLU A 111 17.60 -6.81 -7.32
CA GLU A 111 16.38 -6.67 -8.11
C GLU A 111 15.43 -5.64 -7.48
N GLY A 112 15.38 -5.57 -6.14
CA GLY A 112 14.58 -4.59 -5.41
C GLY A 112 15.08 -3.18 -5.61
N GLN A 113 16.38 -2.93 -5.57
CA GLN A 113 16.97 -1.61 -5.84
C GLN A 113 16.67 -1.14 -7.27
N GLN A 114 16.75 -2.05 -8.24
CA GLN A 114 16.42 -1.74 -9.63
C GLN A 114 14.92 -1.43 -9.76
N LYS A 115 14.06 -2.25 -9.17
CA LYS A 115 12.61 -2.04 -9.20
C LYS A 115 12.18 -0.77 -8.48
N GLU A 116 12.80 -0.44 -7.35
CA GLU A 116 12.58 0.82 -6.65
C GLU A 116 12.95 2.03 -7.51
N ALA A 117 14.07 1.95 -8.23
CA ALA A 117 14.49 2.99 -9.16
C ALA A 117 13.47 3.21 -10.29
N GLU A 118 12.91 2.13 -10.85
CA GLU A 118 11.85 2.21 -11.85
C GLU A 118 10.59 2.89 -11.30
N VAL A 119 10.12 2.45 -10.11
CA VAL A 119 8.90 2.99 -9.48
C VAL A 119 9.07 4.45 -9.08
N THR A 120 10.25 4.83 -8.58
CA THR A 120 10.54 6.21 -8.13
C THR A 120 11.09 7.10 -9.24
N ARG A 121 11.34 6.54 -10.43
CA ARG A 121 11.99 7.22 -11.57
C ARG A 121 13.32 7.87 -11.14
N SER A 122 14.10 7.16 -10.35
CA SER A 122 15.40 7.60 -9.85
C SER A 122 16.53 6.70 -10.35
N VAL A 123 17.77 7.14 -10.15
CA VAL A 123 18.94 6.30 -10.45
C VAL A 123 19.00 5.14 -9.44
N PRO A 124 19.23 3.89 -9.89
CA PRO A 124 19.39 2.76 -8.98
C PRO A 124 20.50 3.00 -7.96
N ARG A 125 20.24 2.63 -6.70
CA ARG A 125 21.27 2.68 -5.66
C ARG A 125 22.30 1.59 -5.94
N SER A 126 23.58 1.90 -5.86
CA SER A 126 24.66 0.93 -5.97
C SER A 126 25.23 0.51 -4.59
N THR A 127 24.38 0.49 -3.56
CA THR A 127 24.81 0.07 -2.22
C THR A 127 24.83 -1.46 -2.12
N PRO A 128 25.77 -2.03 -1.35
CA PRO A 128 25.77 -3.46 -1.06
C PRO A 128 24.44 -3.91 -0.45
N THR A 129 23.92 -5.06 -0.89
CA THR A 129 22.67 -5.65 -0.42
C THR A 129 22.95 -6.84 0.49
N HIS A 130 22.16 -6.97 1.54
CA HIS A 130 22.30 -8.01 2.56
C HIS A 130 21.03 -8.88 2.70
N GLY A 131 20.00 -8.61 1.90
CA GLY A 131 18.72 -9.33 1.98
C GLY A 131 17.95 -9.07 3.28
N SER A 132 18.12 -7.90 3.89
CA SER A 132 17.48 -7.55 5.16
C SER A 132 16.01 -7.23 4.96
N ILE A 133 15.12 -8.06 5.50
CA ILE A 133 13.67 -7.81 5.47
C ILE A 133 13.27 -6.52 6.22
N ARG A 134 14.08 -6.05 7.15
CA ARG A 134 13.83 -4.82 7.91
C ARG A 134 13.86 -3.56 7.05
N GLN A 135 14.52 -3.62 5.89
CA GLN A 135 14.50 -2.53 4.92
C GLN A 135 13.21 -2.50 4.09
N GLY A 136 12.32 -3.46 4.31
CA GLY A 136 11.02 -3.52 3.68
C GLY A 136 11.03 -4.12 2.28
N PHE A 137 9.93 -3.88 1.61
CA PHE A 137 9.67 -4.37 0.26
C PHE A 137 9.49 -3.20 -0.70
N VAL A 138 9.66 -3.47 -1.99
CA VAL A 138 9.34 -2.50 -3.03
C VAL A 138 7.84 -2.58 -3.31
N TYR A 139 7.14 -1.49 -3.01
CA TYR A 139 5.70 -1.32 -3.27
C TYR A 139 5.46 -0.29 -4.36
N ASP A 140 4.33 -0.39 -5.02
CA ASP A 140 3.83 0.71 -5.84
C ASP A 140 3.63 1.94 -4.96
N ARG A 141 4.13 3.08 -5.43
CA ARG A 141 4.07 4.33 -4.68
C ARG A 141 3.22 5.33 -5.43
N VAL A 142 2.42 6.07 -4.68
CA VAL A 142 1.79 7.29 -5.21
C VAL A 142 2.86 8.38 -5.24
N PRO A 143 3.19 8.96 -6.41
CA PRO A 143 4.21 9.99 -6.49
C PRO A 143 3.76 11.24 -5.73
N HIS A 144 4.60 11.72 -4.81
CA HIS A 144 4.38 13.00 -4.14
C HIS A 144 4.85 14.13 -5.06
N ILE A 145 3.91 14.75 -5.76
CA ILE A 145 4.21 15.83 -6.69
C ILE A 145 4.39 17.14 -5.90
N THR A 146 5.60 17.66 -5.89
CA THR A 146 5.93 18.97 -5.31
C THR A 146 6.26 19.97 -6.43
N LEU A 147 6.18 21.26 -6.12
CA LEU A 147 6.61 22.31 -7.08
C LEU A 147 8.05 22.09 -7.55
N LYS A 148 8.93 21.62 -6.66
CA LYS A 148 10.31 21.28 -7.00
C LYS A 148 10.42 20.10 -7.95
N SER A 149 9.57 19.06 -7.79
CA SER A 149 9.56 17.91 -8.70
C SER A 149 9.01 18.26 -10.08
N ILE A 150 8.06 19.20 -10.15
CA ILE A 150 7.56 19.76 -11.41
C ILE A 150 8.67 20.56 -12.10
N ALA A 151 9.32 21.48 -11.37
CA ALA A 151 10.35 22.35 -11.93
C ALA A 151 11.60 21.59 -12.45
N ASN A 152 11.88 20.41 -11.89
CA ASN A 152 13.03 19.58 -12.28
C ASN A 152 12.63 18.39 -13.18
N ASN A 153 11.42 18.37 -13.72
CA ASN A 153 10.99 17.29 -14.60
C ASN A 153 11.34 17.62 -16.07
N ALA A 154 12.39 16.99 -16.58
CA ALA A 154 12.83 17.15 -17.97
C ALA A 154 11.78 16.74 -19.01
N GLU A 155 10.78 15.94 -18.65
CA GLU A 155 9.66 15.57 -19.55
C GLU A 155 8.80 16.80 -19.90
N ILE A 156 8.75 17.82 -19.01
CA ILE A 156 7.98 19.05 -19.25
C ILE A 156 8.57 19.81 -20.44
N ASP A 157 9.90 19.91 -20.51
CA ASP A 157 10.58 20.60 -21.61
C ASP A 157 10.31 19.89 -22.94
N VAL A 158 10.39 18.56 -22.94
CA VAL A 158 10.10 17.74 -24.12
C VAL A 158 8.65 17.88 -24.57
N ILE A 159 7.70 17.93 -23.64
CA ILE A 159 6.28 18.13 -23.95
C ILE A 159 6.05 19.54 -24.49
N TRP A 160 6.68 20.54 -23.87
CA TRP A 160 6.61 21.94 -24.29
C TRP A 160 7.09 22.09 -25.73
N ASP A 161 8.30 21.65 -26.02
CA ASP A 161 8.90 21.76 -27.37
C ASP A 161 8.03 21.10 -28.45
N ARG A 162 7.33 20.03 -28.07
CA ARG A 162 6.45 19.29 -29.01
C ARG A 162 5.10 19.99 -29.23
N LEU A 163 4.51 20.59 -28.20
CA LEU A 163 3.14 21.13 -28.27
C LEU A 163 3.07 22.64 -28.50
N GLN A 164 4.09 23.39 -28.09
CA GLN A 164 4.12 24.85 -28.21
C GLN A 164 3.92 25.36 -29.64
N PRO A 165 4.56 24.77 -30.68
CA PRO A 165 4.34 25.22 -32.05
C PRO A 165 2.87 25.17 -32.49
N ALA A 166 2.15 24.12 -32.09
CA ALA A 166 0.72 23.99 -32.41
C ALA A 166 -0.16 25.00 -31.67
N VAL A 167 0.28 25.45 -30.48
CA VAL A 167 -0.42 26.49 -29.70
C VAL A 167 -0.17 27.87 -30.33
N GLU A 168 1.05 28.15 -30.78
CA GLU A 168 1.41 29.42 -31.45
C GLU A 168 0.70 29.56 -32.79
N ASP A 169 0.52 28.49 -33.53
CA ASP A 169 -0.24 28.47 -34.79
C ASP A 169 -1.74 28.69 -34.58
N ALA A 170 -2.26 28.44 -33.37
CA ALA A 170 -3.68 28.54 -33.03
C ALA A 170 -4.08 29.90 -32.39
N ILE A 171 -3.12 30.77 -32.08
CA ILE A 171 -3.31 32.11 -31.51
C ILE A 171 -3.19 33.17 -32.61
#